data_ecf9beb243ed73122e67008bad9ba20b
#
_entry.id   ecf9beb243ed73122e67008bad9ba20b
#
_cell.length_a   1.000
_cell.length_b   1.000
_cell.length_c   1.000
_cell.angle_alpha   90.00
_cell.angle_beta   90.00
_cell.angle_gamma   90.00
#
_symmetry.space_group_name_H-M   'P 1'
#
loop_
_entity.id
_entity.type
_entity.pdbx_description
1 polymer ?
#
loop_
_entity_poly.entity_id
_entity_poly.type
_entity_poly.pdbx_seq_one_letter_code
_entity_poly.pdbx_strand_id
1 'polypeptide(L)'
;MTPPDNTKRPNELHILQARLLQLQRDREELQRLLNSRSWKLTAPLRRFTEWGRKVWPAHQAKEQTSMLPRGGIARHALYWKQATPCAPLLGQGNEIHLWTAQQGNAFFHEISQLLKCGLEDAGIPCKAFSASSMEDCLQQDDAKAAIRLIIAPHEFYHFIPEAEYWPLNRASLWMLNSEQAHTPWFAAALVHLRKADLVLDMDHSMAEQLQAQGILALHIPLLYSPSCRLFDGDLPIAAVPATEALPLQIRQWPCLSSPLSEALSQRPIDCCFFGTASERRSHFFASNAALFAGLDAYLRLESRNMPLQYGKNSSLSTQAVCSIIRRSKVSLNIHQSVHPYFEWHRIVLQGIWHGTVVISEPCTDAWPFRPDEDYIAASLEDMPTVLEYVLRSADGMRWAEKVRQHAWDTLTANSLAHRWKTIISLYAVRYTPR
;
A
#
# COMPACT_ATOMS: atom_id res chain seq x y z
N MET A 1 -32.60 33.80 34.69
CA MET A 1 -31.63 34.12 33.63
C MET A 1 -30.24 34.01 34.23
N THR A 2 -29.57 32.88 34.00
CA THR A 2 -28.17 32.68 34.41
C THR A 2 -27.28 33.34 33.36
N PRO A 3 -26.21 34.05 33.72
CA PRO A 3 -25.32 34.69 32.77
C PRO A 3 -24.53 33.63 32.00
N PRO A 4 -24.16 33.91 30.73
CA PRO A 4 -23.42 32.94 29.91
C PRO A 4 -22.00 32.72 30.47
N ASP A 5 -21.61 31.45 30.53
CA ASP A 5 -20.32 30.97 30.99
C ASP A 5 -19.18 31.50 30.09
N ASN A 6 -18.40 32.42 30.64
CA ASN A 6 -17.36 33.17 29.93
C ASN A 6 -15.97 32.45 29.98
N THR A 7 -15.90 31.21 30.48
CA THR A 7 -14.64 30.49 30.71
C THR A 7 -14.10 29.75 29.46
N LYS A 8 -14.88 29.65 28.38
CA LYS A 8 -14.48 28.95 27.15
C LYS A 8 -13.65 29.79 26.16
N ARG A 9 -13.65 31.12 26.27
CA ARG A 9 -12.95 32.00 25.30
C ARG A 9 -11.43 32.05 25.38
N PRO A 10 -10.74 31.88 26.52
CA PRO A 10 -9.27 31.92 26.55
C PRO A 10 -8.60 30.79 25.78
N ASN A 11 -9.17 29.58 25.79
CA ASN A 11 -8.59 28.44 25.11
C ASN A 11 -8.68 28.55 23.58
N GLU A 12 -9.75 29.06 23.02
CA GLU A 12 -9.91 29.28 21.59
C GLU A 12 -8.90 30.31 21.06
N LEU A 13 -8.62 31.36 21.83
CA LEU A 13 -7.65 32.39 21.47
C LEU A 13 -6.21 31.83 21.42
N HIS A 14 -5.84 31.00 22.40
CA HIS A 14 -4.54 30.36 22.44
C HIS A 14 -4.36 29.33 21.27
N ILE A 15 -5.42 28.60 20.91
CA ILE A 15 -5.41 27.69 19.78
C ILE A 15 -5.25 28.45 18.46
N LEU A 16 -5.95 29.58 18.31
CA LEU A 16 -5.83 30.46 17.14
C LEU A 16 -4.43 31.09 17.04
N GLN A 17 -3.86 31.52 18.17
CA GLN A 17 -2.49 32.04 18.21
C GLN A 17 -1.45 30.98 17.84
N ALA A 18 -1.57 29.76 18.37
CA ALA A 18 -0.69 28.65 18.00
C ALA A 18 -0.81 28.31 16.50
N ARG A 19 -2.02 28.35 15.96
CA ARG A 19 -2.29 28.12 14.53
C ARG A 19 -1.68 29.21 13.64
N LEU A 20 -1.78 30.48 14.08
CA LEU A 20 -1.14 31.61 13.37
C LEU A 20 0.38 31.49 13.33
N LEU A 21 0.98 31.11 14.46
CA LEU A 21 2.43 30.87 14.54
C LEU A 21 2.86 29.70 13.68
N GLN A 22 2.06 28.64 13.60
CA GLN A 22 2.34 27.50 12.70
C GLN A 22 2.30 27.94 11.24
N LEU A 23 1.25 28.63 10.80
CA LEU A 23 1.12 29.16 9.45
C LEU A 23 2.25 30.13 9.07
N GLN A 24 2.75 30.90 10.02
CA GLN A 24 3.91 31.79 9.79
C GLN A 24 5.18 30.98 9.56
N ARG A 25 5.43 29.91 10.33
CA ARG A 25 6.57 28.99 10.15
C ARG A 25 6.49 28.28 8.81
N ASP A 26 5.34 27.74 8.47
CA ASP A 26 5.11 27.04 7.19
C ASP A 26 5.34 27.98 6.00
N ARG A 27 4.92 29.25 6.11
CA ARG A 27 5.17 30.28 5.11
C ARG A 27 6.66 30.59 4.97
N GLU A 28 7.39 30.72 6.07
CA GLU A 28 8.83 30.96 6.05
C GLU A 28 9.58 29.77 5.46
N GLU A 29 9.20 28.55 5.78
CA GLU A 29 9.78 27.33 5.22
C GLU A 29 9.51 27.23 3.73
N LEU A 30 8.28 27.52 3.29
CA LEU A 30 7.92 27.60 1.88
C LEU A 30 8.76 28.66 1.14
N GLN A 31 8.96 29.84 1.73
CA GLN A 31 9.82 30.86 1.14
C GLN A 31 11.28 30.43 1.07
N ARG A 32 11.82 29.74 2.06
CA ARG A 32 13.18 29.15 2.02
C ARG A 32 13.30 28.11 0.91
N LEU A 33 12.31 27.24 0.76
CA LEU A 33 12.26 26.25 -0.31
C LEU A 33 12.22 26.91 -1.70
N LEU A 34 11.36 27.91 -1.89
CA LEU A 34 11.24 28.65 -3.15
C LEU A 34 12.52 29.42 -3.51
N ASN A 35 13.28 29.84 -2.51
CA ASN A 35 14.55 30.55 -2.68
C ASN A 35 15.78 29.63 -2.79
N SER A 36 15.61 28.32 -2.52
CA SER A 36 16.71 27.36 -2.57
C SER A 36 17.30 27.22 -3.99
N ARG A 37 18.61 26.97 -4.07
CA ARG A 37 19.29 26.74 -5.36
C ARG A 37 18.70 25.55 -6.12
N SER A 38 18.34 24.50 -5.39
CA SER A 38 17.70 23.30 -5.95
C SER A 38 16.35 23.63 -6.60
N TRP A 39 15.51 24.45 -5.94
CA TRP A 39 14.23 24.87 -6.48
C TRP A 39 14.38 25.72 -7.75
N LYS A 40 15.39 26.61 -7.78
CA LYS A 40 15.69 27.46 -8.94
C LYS A 40 16.25 26.66 -10.12
N LEU A 41 17.11 25.66 -9.86
CA LEU A 41 17.67 24.77 -10.88
C LEU A 41 16.62 23.86 -11.53
N THR A 42 15.59 23.45 -10.79
CA THR A 42 14.50 22.61 -11.31
C THR A 42 13.34 23.40 -11.92
N ALA A 43 13.42 24.75 -11.93
CA ALA A 43 12.37 25.61 -12.51
C ALA A 43 12.06 25.32 -13.99
N PRO A 44 13.03 25.02 -14.87
CA PRO A 44 12.74 24.67 -16.26
C PRO A 44 11.90 23.37 -16.37
N LEU A 45 12.21 22.36 -15.56
CA LEU A 45 11.47 21.09 -15.53
C LEU A 45 10.03 21.28 -15.05
N ARG A 46 9.80 22.14 -14.06
CA ARG A 46 8.43 22.46 -13.61
C ARG A 46 7.62 23.23 -14.65
N ARG A 47 8.24 24.14 -15.39
CA ARG A 47 7.60 24.83 -16.51
C ARG A 47 7.20 23.88 -17.63
N PHE A 48 7.98 22.83 -17.85
CA PHE A 48 7.68 21.79 -18.83
C PHE A 48 6.46 20.96 -18.39
N THR A 49 6.34 20.65 -17.10
CA THR A 49 5.17 19.94 -16.56
C THR A 49 3.92 20.83 -16.52
N GLU A 50 4.06 22.13 -16.25
CA GLU A 50 2.96 23.09 -16.33
C GLU A 50 2.51 23.34 -17.77
N TRP A 51 3.45 23.37 -18.73
CA TRP A 51 3.16 23.45 -20.15
C TRP A 51 2.42 22.19 -20.63
N GLY A 52 2.85 21.02 -20.20
CA GLY A 52 2.15 19.76 -20.47
C GLY A 52 0.71 19.74 -19.93
N ARG A 53 0.46 20.35 -18.76
CA ARG A 53 -0.90 20.53 -18.21
C ARG A 53 -1.75 21.55 -19.00
N LYS A 54 -1.13 22.56 -19.61
CA LYS A 54 -1.84 23.57 -20.43
C LYS A 54 -2.12 23.09 -21.85
N VAL A 55 -1.29 22.23 -22.40
CA VAL A 55 -1.44 21.69 -23.77
C VAL A 55 -2.39 20.49 -23.80
N TRP A 56 -2.63 19.82 -22.66
CA TRP A 56 -3.65 18.79 -22.53
C TRP A 56 -4.76 19.31 -21.63
N PRO A 57 -5.82 19.89 -22.20
CA PRO A 57 -6.99 20.24 -21.40
C PRO A 57 -7.51 18.95 -20.78
N ALA A 58 -7.62 18.94 -19.45
CA ALA A 58 -8.34 17.89 -18.76
C ALA A 58 -9.73 17.81 -19.41
N HIS A 59 -9.99 16.75 -20.16
CA HIS A 59 -11.35 16.41 -20.51
C HIS A 59 -12.09 16.30 -19.19
N GLN A 60 -12.94 17.28 -18.92
CA GLN A 60 -13.96 17.16 -17.91
C GLN A 60 -14.70 15.87 -18.22
N ALA A 61 -14.38 14.84 -17.46
CA ALA A 61 -15.20 13.65 -17.42
C ALA A 61 -16.58 14.12 -16.95
N LYS A 62 -17.50 14.28 -17.92
CA LYS A 62 -18.92 14.31 -17.61
C LYS A 62 -19.16 13.08 -16.75
N GLU A 63 -19.67 13.30 -15.55
CA GLU A 63 -20.29 12.26 -14.73
C GLU A 63 -21.31 11.51 -15.57
N GLN A 64 -20.87 10.50 -16.27
CA GLN A 64 -21.73 9.40 -16.64
C GLN A 64 -21.63 8.41 -15.49
N THR A 65 -22.56 8.57 -14.55
CA THR A 65 -23.01 7.48 -13.68
C THR A 65 -23.55 6.37 -14.59
N SER A 66 -22.65 5.61 -15.22
CA SER A 66 -23.02 4.33 -15.80
C SER A 66 -23.16 3.37 -14.61
N MET A 67 -24.40 3.08 -14.24
CA MET A 67 -24.73 1.92 -13.44
C MET A 67 -24.08 0.71 -14.13
N LEU A 68 -22.91 0.28 -13.61
CA LEU A 68 -22.33 -0.99 -14.01
C LEU A 68 -23.31 -2.11 -13.61
N PRO A 69 -23.64 -3.04 -14.50
CA PRO A 69 -24.54 -4.12 -14.16
C PRO A 69 -23.94 -4.94 -13.02
N ARG A 70 -24.73 -5.17 -11.98
CA ARG A 70 -24.43 -6.03 -10.81
C ARG A 70 -24.03 -7.48 -11.14
N GLY A 71 -23.66 -7.79 -12.38
CA GLY A 71 -23.30 -9.10 -12.88
C GLY A 71 -21.80 -9.44 -12.83
N GLY A 72 -20.90 -8.51 -12.49
CA GLY A 72 -19.44 -8.72 -12.53
C GLY A 72 -18.94 -9.73 -11.51
N ILE A 73 -19.47 -9.70 -10.29
CA ILE A 73 -19.03 -10.57 -9.19
C ILE A 73 -19.32 -12.06 -9.47
N ALA A 74 -20.44 -12.38 -10.09
CA ALA A 74 -20.80 -13.75 -10.42
C ALA A 74 -19.91 -14.37 -11.52
N ARG A 75 -19.47 -13.58 -12.50
CA ARG A 75 -18.54 -14.04 -13.56
C ARG A 75 -17.14 -14.30 -13.02
N HIS A 76 -16.67 -13.49 -12.07
CA HIS A 76 -15.36 -13.69 -11.42
C HIS A 76 -15.30 -14.99 -10.62
N ALA A 77 -16.32 -15.29 -9.82
CA ALA A 77 -16.38 -16.53 -9.05
C ALA A 77 -16.37 -17.79 -9.95
N LEU A 78 -16.95 -17.71 -11.16
CA LEU A 78 -16.93 -18.80 -12.15
C LEU A 78 -15.53 -18.99 -12.78
N TYR A 79 -14.82 -17.91 -13.08
CA TYR A 79 -13.46 -17.98 -13.64
C TYR A 79 -12.47 -18.68 -12.69
N TRP A 80 -12.62 -18.47 -11.38
CA TRP A 80 -11.72 -18.99 -10.36
C TRP A 80 -12.04 -20.43 -9.92
N LYS A 81 -13.27 -20.91 -10.13
CA LYS A 81 -13.67 -22.29 -9.78
C LYS A 81 -13.28 -23.34 -10.82
N GLN A 82 -12.89 -22.93 -12.01
CA GLN A 82 -12.58 -23.84 -13.12
C GLN A 82 -11.07 -24.01 -13.40
N ALA A 83 -10.20 -23.46 -12.55
CA ALA A 83 -8.75 -23.65 -12.71
C ALA A 83 -8.39 -25.12 -12.45
N THR A 84 -8.13 -25.85 -13.50
CA THR A 84 -7.55 -27.21 -13.47
C THR A 84 -6.16 -27.15 -12.83
N PRO A 85 -5.72 -28.20 -12.09
CA PRO A 85 -4.38 -28.24 -11.51
C PRO A 85 -3.31 -27.99 -12.57
N CYS A 86 -2.33 -27.13 -12.26
CA CYS A 86 -1.28 -26.65 -13.14
C CYS A 86 -0.65 -27.74 -14.02
N ALA A 87 -0.83 -27.64 -15.32
CA ALA A 87 0.18 -28.17 -16.23
C ALA A 87 1.48 -27.35 -16.07
N PRO A 88 2.67 -27.96 -16.13
CA PRO A 88 3.91 -27.28 -15.83
C PRO A 88 4.28 -26.27 -16.94
N LEU A 89 3.85 -25.03 -16.75
CA LEU A 89 4.42 -23.88 -17.49
C LEU A 89 5.92 -23.77 -17.22
N LEU A 90 6.30 -24.18 -16.03
CA LEU A 90 7.64 -24.24 -15.55
C LEU A 90 8.08 -25.70 -15.68
N GLY A 91 8.63 -26.09 -16.86
CA GLY A 91 9.35 -27.36 -17.01
C GLY A 91 10.46 -27.47 -15.97
N GLN A 92 11.01 -28.68 -15.79
CA GLN A 92 12.09 -28.88 -14.81
C GLN A 92 13.21 -27.86 -15.01
N GLY A 93 13.47 -27.04 -13.99
CA GLY A 93 14.57 -26.07 -13.95
C GLY A 93 14.23 -24.64 -14.39
N ASN A 94 12.98 -24.34 -14.74
CA ASN A 94 12.55 -22.97 -15.05
C ASN A 94 12.15 -22.20 -13.77
N GLU A 95 12.47 -20.91 -13.74
CA GLU A 95 12.27 -20.05 -12.58
C GLU A 95 11.50 -18.76 -12.95
N ILE A 96 10.83 -18.15 -11.98
CA ILE A 96 10.31 -16.79 -12.08
C ILE A 96 11.31 -15.83 -11.43
N HIS A 97 11.79 -14.87 -12.22
CA HIS A 97 12.72 -13.85 -11.75
C HIS A 97 11.97 -12.53 -11.50
N LEU A 98 11.97 -12.07 -10.25
CA LEU A 98 11.35 -10.79 -9.83
C LEU A 98 12.41 -9.70 -9.84
N TRP A 99 12.13 -8.57 -10.46
CA TRP A 99 13.08 -7.48 -10.62
C TRP A 99 12.57 -6.16 -10.08
N THR A 100 13.41 -5.46 -9.33
CA THR A 100 13.17 -4.11 -8.80
C THR A 100 14.37 -3.22 -9.11
N ALA A 101 14.16 -1.90 -9.21
CA ALA A 101 15.25 -0.95 -9.27
C ALA A 101 15.88 -0.74 -7.88
N GLN A 102 17.21 -0.83 -7.76
CA GLN A 102 17.90 -0.69 -6.47
C GLN A 102 17.72 0.71 -5.86
N GLN A 103 17.69 1.75 -6.68
CA GLN A 103 17.45 3.13 -6.24
C GLN A 103 15.98 3.43 -6.00
N GLY A 104 15.11 2.46 -6.28
CA GLY A 104 13.68 2.60 -6.22
C GLY A 104 13.10 2.71 -4.81
N ASN A 105 11.80 2.81 -4.76
CA ASN A 105 11.06 2.89 -3.51
C ASN A 105 11.20 1.59 -2.70
N ALA A 106 11.57 1.71 -1.43
CA ALA A 106 11.68 0.59 -0.49
C ALA A 106 10.42 -0.29 -0.45
N PHE A 107 9.27 0.31 -0.65
CA PHE A 107 7.98 -0.34 -0.75
C PHE A 107 7.93 -1.44 -1.83
N PHE A 108 8.52 -1.21 -3.01
CA PHE A 108 8.54 -2.21 -4.08
C PHE A 108 9.48 -3.38 -3.79
N HIS A 109 10.55 -3.14 -3.03
CA HIS A 109 11.40 -4.23 -2.53
C HIS A 109 10.64 -5.11 -1.53
N GLU A 110 9.84 -4.51 -0.65
CA GLU A 110 8.99 -5.25 0.29
C GLU A 110 7.93 -6.09 -0.44
N ILE A 111 7.29 -5.53 -1.46
CA ILE A 111 6.36 -6.26 -2.33
C ILE A 111 7.07 -7.41 -3.05
N SER A 112 8.24 -7.16 -3.61
CA SER A 112 9.04 -8.21 -4.29
C SER A 112 9.32 -9.39 -3.36
N GLN A 113 9.74 -9.12 -2.13
CA GLN A 113 10.00 -10.17 -1.14
C GLN A 113 8.73 -10.92 -0.75
N LEU A 114 7.61 -10.23 -0.55
CA LEU A 114 6.32 -10.86 -0.25
C LEU A 114 5.88 -11.78 -1.40
N LEU A 115 5.96 -11.29 -2.64
CA LEU A 115 5.60 -12.07 -3.83
C LEU A 115 6.49 -13.29 -4.01
N LYS A 116 7.81 -13.13 -3.74
CA LYS A 116 8.77 -14.24 -3.72
C LYS A 116 8.38 -15.30 -2.70
N CYS A 117 8.10 -14.90 -1.46
CA CYS A 117 7.64 -15.84 -0.42
C CYS A 117 6.36 -16.58 -0.85
N GLY A 118 5.40 -15.88 -1.45
CA GLY A 118 4.18 -16.50 -1.97
C GLY A 118 4.44 -17.53 -3.08
N LEU A 119 5.42 -17.30 -3.95
CA LEU A 119 5.87 -18.27 -4.96
C LEU A 119 6.53 -19.48 -4.30
N GLU A 120 7.42 -19.27 -3.32
CA GLU A 120 8.07 -20.34 -2.55
C GLU A 120 7.05 -21.20 -1.80
N ASP A 121 6.07 -20.57 -1.13
CA ASP A 121 4.96 -21.27 -0.46
C ASP A 121 4.09 -22.06 -1.46
N ALA A 122 4.03 -21.61 -2.72
CA ALA A 122 3.33 -22.33 -3.80
C ALA A 122 4.15 -23.49 -4.37
N GLY A 123 5.43 -23.63 -3.98
CA GLY A 123 6.38 -24.60 -4.54
C GLY A 123 6.87 -24.21 -5.94
N ILE A 124 6.86 -22.91 -6.29
CA ILE A 124 7.26 -22.37 -7.58
C ILE A 124 8.68 -21.82 -7.48
N PRO A 125 9.65 -22.35 -8.25
CA PRO A 125 11.02 -21.84 -8.23
C PRO A 125 11.09 -20.37 -8.63
N CYS A 126 11.76 -19.55 -7.82
CA CYS A 126 11.84 -18.11 -8.06
C CYS A 126 13.10 -17.49 -7.44
N LYS A 127 13.49 -16.33 -7.98
CA LYS A 127 14.54 -15.47 -7.45
C LYS A 127 14.09 -14.01 -7.46
N ALA A 128 14.56 -13.23 -6.51
CA ALA A 128 14.33 -11.79 -6.49
C ALA A 128 15.67 -11.06 -6.64
N PHE A 129 15.69 -10.09 -7.54
CA PHE A 129 16.85 -9.31 -7.90
C PHE A 129 16.55 -7.81 -7.73
N SER A 130 17.62 -7.08 -7.46
CA SER A 130 17.59 -5.63 -7.40
C SER A 130 18.75 -5.12 -8.25
N ALA A 131 18.43 -4.37 -9.30
CA ALA A 131 19.42 -3.89 -10.26
C ALA A 131 19.56 -2.36 -10.19
N SER A 132 20.79 -1.87 -10.38
CA SER A 132 21.09 -0.44 -10.48
C SER A 132 21.44 -0.01 -11.91
N SER A 133 21.69 -0.98 -12.79
CA SER A 133 22.09 -0.78 -14.18
C SER A 133 21.68 -1.96 -15.06
N MET A 134 21.77 -1.78 -16.37
CA MET A 134 21.57 -2.87 -17.32
C MET A 134 22.65 -3.96 -17.18
N GLU A 135 23.87 -3.58 -16.80
CA GLU A 135 24.95 -4.53 -16.53
C GLU A 135 24.58 -5.47 -15.38
N ASP A 136 24.04 -4.93 -14.28
CA ASP A 136 23.54 -5.76 -13.16
C ASP A 136 22.45 -6.73 -13.65
N CYS A 137 21.54 -6.27 -14.50
CA CYS A 137 20.49 -7.11 -15.07
C CYS A 137 21.10 -8.29 -15.85
N LEU A 138 22.10 -8.03 -16.71
CA LEU A 138 22.75 -9.05 -17.53
C LEU A 138 23.59 -10.03 -16.72
N GLN A 139 24.25 -9.56 -15.65
CA GLN A 139 25.07 -10.40 -14.78
C GLN A 139 24.26 -11.34 -13.89
N GLN A 140 23.09 -10.87 -13.41
CA GLN A 140 22.24 -11.62 -12.48
C GLN A 140 21.22 -12.51 -13.19
N ASP A 141 20.87 -12.18 -14.44
CA ASP A 141 19.93 -12.95 -15.22
C ASP A 141 20.56 -14.25 -15.74
N ASP A 142 19.84 -15.34 -15.63
CA ASP A 142 20.30 -16.63 -16.08
C ASP A 142 19.31 -17.29 -17.06
N ALA A 143 19.77 -18.35 -17.75
CA ALA A 143 18.98 -19.08 -18.74
C ALA A 143 17.77 -19.83 -18.15
N LYS A 144 17.61 -19.85 -16.82
CA LYS A 144 16.49 -20.50 -16.13
C LYS A 144 15.27 -19.61 -16.05
N ALA A 145 15.41 -18.30 -16.32
CA ALA A 145 14.29 -17.38 -16.32
C ALA A 145 13.28 -17.76 -17.40
N ALA A 146 12.16 -18.36 -17.01
CA ALA A 146 11.01 -18.55 -17.88
C ALA A 146 10.10 -17.32 -17.89
N ILE A 147 10.07 -16.60 -16.78
CA ILE A 147 9.28 -15.38 -16.59
C ILE A 147 10.16 -14.34 -15.90
N ARG A 148 10.21 -13.15 -16.48
CA ARG A 148 10.76 -11.95 -15.84
C ARG A 148 9.62 -11.06 -15.41
N LEU A 149 9.42 -10.94 -14.09
CA LEU A 149 8.42 -10.08 -13.50
C LEU A 149 9.06 -8.77 -13.05
N ILE A 150 8.80 -7.69 -13.78
CA ILE A 150 9.23 -6.34 -13.42
C ILE A 150 8.22 -5.74 -12.45
N ILE A 151 8.68 -5.36 -11.28
CA ILE A 151 7.85 -4.72 -10.25
C ILE A 151 7.95 -3.21 -10.38
N ALA A 152 6.82 -2.51 -10.41
CA ALA A 152 6.72 -1.06 -10.61
C ALA A 152 7.48 -0.60 -11.87
N PRO A 153 7.00 -0.95 -13.09
CA PRO A 153 7.71 -0.69 -14.33
C PRO A 153 8.02 0.80 -14.56
N HIS A 154 7.15 1.72 -14.11
CA HIS A 154 7.40 3.15 -14.18
C HIS A 154 8.69 3.57 -13.47
N GLU A 155 9.02 2.92 -12.35
CA GLU A 155 10.22 3.21 -11.58
C GLU A 155 11.42 2.41 -12.12
N PHE A 156 11.22 1.12 -12.44
CA PHE A 156 12.28 0.27 -12.95
C PHE A 156 12.92 0.85 -14.22
N TYR A 157 12.10 1.19 -15.21
CA TYR A 157 12.60 1.76 -16.46
C TYR A 157 13.01 3.24 -16.36
N HIS A 158 12.56 3.95 -15.32
CA HIS A 158 13.07 5.29 -15.02
C HIS A 158 14.55 5.25 -14.59
N PHE A 159 14.90 4.28 -13.73
CA PHE A 159 16.27 4.13 -13.23
C PHE A 159 17.17 3.33 -14.17
N ILE A 160 16.62 2.45 -14.97
CA ILE A 160 17.35 1.57 -15.90
C ILE A 160 16.67 1.64 -17.28
N PRO A 161 16.77 2.78 -17.99
CA PRO A 161 16.07 2.96 -19.27
C PRO A 161 16.57 1.99 -20.34
N GLU A 162 17.84 1.57 -20.29
CA GLU A 162 18.41 0.61 -21.21
C GLU A 162 17.74 -0.78 -21.10
N ALA A 163 17.10 -1.09 -19.99
CA ALA A 163 16.36 -2.34 -19.81
C ALA A 163 15.13 -2.47 -20.74
N GLU A 164 14.70 -1.39 -21.38
CA GLU A 164 13.71 -1.48 -22.48
C GLU A 164 14.17 -2.34 -23.65
N TYR A 165 15.48 -2.46 -23.83
CA TYR A 165 16.13 -3.26 -24.89
C TYR A 165 16.71 -4.58 -24.35
N TRP A 166 16.37 -4.94 -23.10
CA TRP A 166 16.86 -6.18 -22.49
C TRP A 166 16.37 -7.40 -23.27
N PRO A 167 17.28 -8.24 -23.78
CA PRO A 167 16.90 -9.41 -24.55
C PRO A 167 16.07 -10.37 -23.69
N LEU A 168 14.83 -10.63 -24.08
CA LEU A 168 13.97 -11.56 -23.35
C LEU A 168 14.38 -13.02 -23.57
N ASN A 169 15.15 -13.29 -24.62
CA ASN A 169 15.53 -14.67 -25.05
C ASN A 169 14.25 -15.53 -25.20
N ARG A 170 13.99 -16.41 -24.22
CA ARG A 170 12.78 -17.25 -24.19
C ARG A 170 11.87 -16.92 -22.98
N ALA A 171 12.24 -15.94 -22.17
CA ALA A 171 11.46 -15.55 -21.01
C ALA A 171 10.23 -14.73 -21.42
N SER A 172 9.13 -14.98 -20.74
CA SER A 172 7.94 -14.12 -20.82
C SER A 172 8.11 -12.89 -19.96
N LEU A 173 7.70 -11.73 -20.46
CA LEU A 173 7.77 -10.46 -19.75
C LEU A 173 6.47 -10.21 -18.99
N TRP A 174 6.51 -10.28 -17.67
CA TRP A 174 5.41 -9.90 -16.81
C TRP A 174 5.72 -8.58 -16.11
N MET A 175 4.70 -7.80 -15.81
CA MET A 175 4.85 -6.54 -15.08
C MET A 175 3.81 -6.42 -13.98
N LEU A 176 4.24 -5.97 -12.78
CA LEU A 176 3.34 -5.65 -11.69
C LEU A 176 3.08 -4.14 -11.67
N ASN A 177 1.84 -3.74 -11.89
CA ASN A 177 1.38 -2.38 -11.66
C ASN A 177 0.94 -2.20 -10.20
N SER A 178 1.42 -1.15 -9.57
CA SER A 178 1.05 -0.73 -8.22
C SER A 178 0.40 0.66 -8.20
N GLU A 179 0.31 1.30 -9.37
CA GLU A 179 -0.06 2.70 -9.48
C GLU A 179 -1.55 2.86 -9.80
N GLN A 180 -2.15 3.88 -9.21
CA GLN A 180 -3.55 4.21 -9.38
C GLN A 180 -3.78 5.00 -10.68
N ALA A 181 -4.87 4.71 -11.39
CA ALA A 181 -5.19 5.25 -12.70
C ALA A 181 -5.10 6.79 -12.84
N HIS A 182 -5.40 7.50 -11.76
CA HIS A 182 -5.41 8.97 -11.76
C HIS A 182 -4.05 9.61 -11.49
N THR A 183 -3.01 8.79 -11.25
CA THR A 183 -1.67 9.30 -10.95
C THR A 183 -0.83 9.49 -12.22
N PRO A 184 0.10 10.46 -12.25
CA PRO A 184 1.05 10.57 -13.36
C PRO A 184 1.97 9.34 -13.46
N TRP A 185 2.19 8.63 -12.36
CA TRP A 185 2.98 7.41 -12.30
C TRP A 185 2.32 6.27 -13.06
N PHE A 186 0.97 6.16 -13.00
CA PHE A 186 0.25 5.20 -13.83
C PHE A 186 0.40 5.50 -15.32
N ALA A 187 0.33 6.76 -15.72
CA ALA A 187 0.53 7.14 -17.12
C ALA A 187 1.93 6.74 -17.61
N ALA A 188 2.97 6.89 -16.77
CA ALA A 188 4.32 6.40 -17.06
C ALA A 188 4.38 4.88 -17.10
N ALA A 189 3.73 4.18 -16.17
CA ALA A 189 3.67 2.72 -16.16
C ALA A 189 3.01 2.16 -17.42
N LEU A 190 1.89 2.76 -17.87
CA LEU A 190 1.07 2.26 -18.97
C LEU A 190 1.84 2.10 -20.28
N VAL A 191 2.85 2.94 -20.53
CA VAL A 191 3.72 2.84 -21.71
C VAL A 191 4.45 1.50 -21.73
N HIS A 192 4.87 1.02 -20.56
CA HIS A 192 5.58 -0.26 -20.41
C HIS A 192 4.60 -1.43 -20.30
N LEU A 193 3.49 -1.26 -19.56
CA LEU A 193 2.48 -2.32 -19.38
C LEU A 193 1.95 -2.86 -20.70
N ARG A 194 1.86 -2.03 -21.74
CA ARG A 194 1.44 -2.42 -23.09
C ARG A 194 2.43 -3.36 -23.79
N LYS A 195 3.67 -3.47 -23.29
CA LYS A 195 4.71 -4.36 -23.83
C LYS A 195 4.77 -5.69 -23.12
N ALA A 196 4.05 -5.85 -22.00
CA ALA A 196 4.05 -7.05 -21.18
C ALA A 196 3.21 -8.17 -21.82
N ASP A 197 3.67 -9.41 -21.68
CA ASP A 197 2.89 -10.60 -22.01
C ASP A 197 1.76 -10.81 -20.98
N LEU A 198 2.00 -10.38 -19.73
CA LEU A 198 1.01 -10.37 -18.66
C LEU A 198 1.25 -9.18 -17.73
N VAL A 199 0.20 -8.45 -17.41
CA VAL A 199 0.18 -7.46 -16.34
C VAL A 199 -0.48 -8.08 -15.11
N LEU A 200 0.19 -7.94 -13.98
CA LEU A 200 -0.40 -8.17 -12.66
C LEU A 200 -0.76 -6.80 -12.08
N ASP A 201 -1.95 -6.68 -11.51
CA ASP A 201 -2.38 -5.43 -10.88
C ASP A 201 -2.89 -5.68 -9.47
N MET A 202 -2.53 -4.81 -8.53
CA MET A 202 -2.98 -4.92 -7.14
C MET A 202 -4.43 -4.47 -6.95
N ASP A 203 -4.98 -3.73 -7.91
CA ASP A 203 -6.38 -3.26 -7.93
C ASP A 203 -7.16 -4.05 -8.98
N HIS A 204 -8.26 -4.69 -8.55
CA HIS A 204 -9.09 -5.50 -9.42
C HIS A 204 -9.75 -4.67 -10.53
N SER A 205 -10.31 -3.52 -10.17
CA SER A 205 -10.95 -2.62 -11.13
C SER A 205 -9.96 -2.14 -12.19
N MET A 206 -8.69 -1.90 -11.81
CA MET A 206 -7.64 -1.52 -12.75
C MET A 206 -7.29 -2.69 -13.68
N ALA A 207 -7.17 -3.91 -13.17
CA ALA A 207 -6.96 -5.07 -14.02
C ALA A 207 -8.07 -5.24 -15.08
N GLU A 208 -9.34 -5.01 -14.71
CA GLU A 208 -10.46 -5.00 -15.66
C GLU A 208 -10.35 -3.86 -16.70
N GLN A 209 -9.96 -2.66 -16.28
CA GLN A 209 -9.78 -1.52 -17.18
C GLN A 209 -8.64 -1.77 -18.18
N LEU A 210 -7.54 -2.41 -17.76
CA LEU A 210 -6.45 -2.79 -18.64
C LEU A 210 -6.91 -3.86 -19.65
N GLN A 211 -7.70 -4.84 -19.20
CA GLN A 211 -8.29 -5.85 -20.10
C GLN A 211 -9.22 -5.22 -21.14
N ALA A 212 -10.02 -4.23 -20.75
CA ALA A 212 -10.87 -3.49 -21.68
C ALA A 212 -10.07 -2.72 -22.75
N GLN A 213 -8.80 -2.40 -22.46
CA GLN A 213 -7.86 -1.78 -23.40
C GLN A 213 -7.08 -2.81 -24.24
N GLY A 214 -7.38 -4.11 -24.11
CA GLY A 214 -6.70 -5.18 -24.84
C GLY A 214 -5.39 -5.65 -24.22
N ILE A 215 -5.06 -5.21 -23.03
CA ILE A 215 -3.88 -5.63 -22.27
C ILE A 215 -4.27 -6.87 -21.45
N LEU A 216 -3.50 -7.96 -21.56
CA LEU A 216 -3.73 -9.12 -20.69
C LEU A 216 -3.35 -8.74 -19.25
N ALA A 217 -4.33 -8.59 -18.39
CA ALA A 217 -4.11 -8.23 -16.99
C ALA A 217 -4.83 -9.18 -16.05
N LEU A 218 -4.23 -9.47 -14.90
CA LEU A 218 -4.81 -10.28 -13.83
C LEU A 218 -4.62 -9.56 -12.50
N HIS A 219 -5.64 -9.62 -11.65
CA HIS A 219 -5.57 -9.07 -10.30
C HIS A 219 -4.69 -9.92 -9.39
N ILE A 220 -3.77 -9.31 -8.64
CA ILE A 220 -2.98 -9.93 -7.59
C ILE A 220 -2.98 -9.04 -6.34
N PRO A 221 -3.93 -9.19 -5.41
CA PRO A 221 -3.88 -8.44 -4.17
C PRO A 221 -2.70 -8.92 -3.32
N LEU A 222 -2.21 -8.05 -2.44
CA LEU A 222 -1.21 -8.44 -1.45
C LEU A 222 -1.90 -9.29 -0.37
N LEU A 223 -1.47 -10.55 -0.23
CA LEU A 223 -2.08 -11.53 0.65
C LEU A 223 -1.06 -12.18 1.57
N TYR A 224 -1.54 -13.03 2.48
CA TYR A 224 -0.73 -13.73 3.45
C TYR A 224 0.22 -14.75 2.79
N SER A 225 1.47 -14.78 3.28
CA SER A 225 2.48 -15.77 2.96
C SER A 225 3.18 -16.20 4.26
N PRO A 226 2.96 -17.41 4.77
CA PRO A 226 3.46 -17.83 6.08
C PRO A 226 4.99 -17.89 6.17
N SER A 227 5.69 -18.02 5.04
CA SER A 227 7.16 -17.99 4.99
C SER A 227 7.75 -16.58 5.02
N CYS A 228 6.93 -15.53 4.83
CA CYS A 228 7.40 -14.16 4.74
C CYS A 228 7.79 -13.58 6.12
N ARG A 229 9.09 -13.63 6.42
CA ARG A 229 9.66 -13.10 7.68
C ARG A 229 9.83 -11.59 7.70
N LEU A 230 9.66 -10.93 6.56
CA LEU A 230 9.79 -9.48 6.45
C LEU A 230 8.79 -8.73 7.35
N PHE A 231 7.61 -9.31 7.53
CA PHE A 231 6.54 -8.73 8.34
C PHE A 231 6.46 -9.32 9.76
N ASP A 232 7.47 -10.06 10.21
CA ASP A 232 7.53 -10.52 11.59
C ASP A 232 7.63 -9.29 12.53
N GLY A 233 6.58 -9.03 13.29
CA GLY A 233 6.56 -7.99 14.34
C GLY A 233 7.23 -8.42 15.64
N ASP A 234 7.94 -9.54 15.64
CA ASP A 234 8.48 -10.22 16.82
C ASP A 234 9.90 -9.80 17.19
N LEU A 235 10.51 -8.91 16.41
CA LEU A 235 11.85 -8.44 16.78
C LEU A 235 11.81 -7.75 18.14
N PRO A 236 12.74 -8.11 19.05
CA PRO A 236 12.92 -7.36 20.28
C PRO A 236 13.15 -5.89 19.87
N ILE A 237 12.37 -4.99 20.45
CA ILE A 237 12.44 -3.54 20.15
C ILE A 237 13.85 -2.99 20.40
N ALA A 238 14.66 -3.67 21.22
CA ALA A 238 16.08 -3.39 21.36
C ALA A 238 16.88 -3.48 20.04
N ALA A 239 16.36 -4.19 19.03
CA ALA A 239 16.98 -4.26 17.71
C ALA A 239 16.52 -3.13 16.75
N VAL A 240 15.51 -2.34 17.13
CA VAL A 240 15.13 -1.14 16.39
C VAL A 240 16.19 -0.07 16.67
N PRO A 241 16.82 0.53 15.65
CA PRO A 241 17.86 1.53 15.85
C PRO A 241 17.42 2.64 16.82
N ALA A 242 18.29 3.03 17.73
CA ALA A 242 17.99 4.04 18.75
C ALA A 242 17.60 5.42 18.17
N THR A 243 17.87 5.64 16.88
CA THR A 243 17.46 6.82 16.11
C THR A 243 15.94 6.86 15.84
N GLU A 244 15.25 5.73 15.94
CA GLU A 244 13.81 5.68 15.82
C GLU A 244 13.21 5.94 17.21
N ALA A 245 12.70 7.15 17.43
CA ALA A 245 12.08 7.56 18.69
C ALA A 245 10.74 6.81 18.91
N LEU A 246 10.82 5.53 19.25
CA LEU A 246 9.65 4.78 19.68
C LEU A 246 9.28 5.16 21.11
N PRO A 247 7.99 5.40 21.40
CA PRO A 247 7.52 5.62 22.76
C PRO A 247 7.99 4.51 23.71
N LEU A 248 8.35 4.90 24.93
CA LEU A 248 8.91 3.97 25.93
C LEU A 248 7.98 2.79 26.22
N GLN A 249 6.67 3.04 26.22
CA GLN A 249 5.65 2.01 26.43
C GLN A 249 5.71 0.92 25.38
N ILE A 250 5.98 1.27 24.11
CA ILE A 250 6.12 0.30 23.03
C ILE A 250 7.33 -0.61 23.25
N ARG A 251 8.43 -0.06 23.82
CA ARG A 251 9.68 -0.81 24.08
C ARG A 251 9.55 -1.86 25.19
N GLN A 252 8.56 -1.71 26.05
CA GLN A 252 8.39 -2.57 27.23
C GLN A 252 7.39 -3.70 27.02
N TRP A 253 6.66 -3.69 25.90
CA TRP A 253 5.64 -4.69 25.67
C TRP A 253 6.24 -6.01 25.18
N PRO A 254 5.77 -7.15 25.77
CA PRO A 254 6.24 -8.46 25.36
C PRO A 254 5.88 -8.75 23.90
N CYS A 255 6.69 -9.59 23.28
CA CYS A 255 6.41 -10.11 21.96
C CYS A 255 5.20 -11.04 22.01
N LEU A 256 4.22 -10.84 21.13
CA LEU A 256 3.05 -11.70 21.05
C LEU A 256 3.36 -12.93 20.22
N SER A 257 3.02 -14.10 20.72
CA SER A 257 3.24 -15.37 20.03
C SER A 257 2.36 -15.55 18.79
N SER A 258 1.22 -14.86 18.73
CA SER A 258 0.28 -14.88 17.60
C SER A 258 -0.40 -13.51 17.47
N PRO A 259 -0.79 -13.09 16.25
CA PRO A 259 -1.56 -11.87 16.04
C PRO A 259 -2.86 -11.79 16.82
N LEU A 260 -3.49 -12.93 17.10
CA LEU A 260 -4.76 -13.04 17.82
C LEU A 260 -4.63 -13.50 19.28
N SER A 261 -3.40 -13.66 19.82
CA SER A 261 -3.19 -14.23 21.16
C SER A 261 -3.70 -13.34 22.30
N GLU A 262 -3.82 -12.04 22.07
CA GLU A 262 -4.32 -11.08 23.06
C GLU A 262 -5.56 -10.35 22.56
N ALA A 263 -6.47 -10.03 23.48
CA ALA A 263 -7.61 -9.18 23.18
C ALA A 263 -7.16 -7.79 22.76
N LEU A 264 -7.87 -7.15 21.84
CA LEU A 264 -7.59 -5.77 21.39
C LEU A 264 -7.53 -4.80 22.57
N SER A 265 -8.42 -4.98 23.55
CA SER A 265 -8.49 -4.12 24.75
C SER A 265 -7.18 -4.07 25.55
N GLN A 266 -6.35 -5.10 25.44
CA GLN A 266 -5.06 -5.20 26.16
C GLN A 266 -3.92 -4.51 25.41
N ARG A 267 -4.10 -4.13 24.13
CA ARG A 267 -3.08 -3.46 23.35
C ARG A 267 -2.87 -2.01 23.81
N PRO A 268 -1.62 -1.51 23.98
CA PRO A 268 -1.34 -0.19 24.55
C PRO A 268 -1.64 0.98 23.62
N ILE A 269 -1.54 0.78 22.32
CA ILE A 269 -1.75 1.84 21.33
C ILE A 269 -3.21 1.78 20.90
N ASP A 270 -3.94 2.86 21.12
CA ASP A 270 -5.34 2.94 20.73
C ASP A 270 -5.49 2.92 19.21
N CYS A 271 -4.72 3.76 18.51
CA CYS A 271 -4.71 3.73 17.04
C CYS A 271 -3.35 4.09 16.46
N CYS A 272 -3.09 3.61 15.25
CA CYS A 272 -1.92 3.99 14.47
C CYS A 272 -2.31 4.45 13.06
N PHE A 273 -1.46 5.30 12.49
CA PHE A 273 -1.51 5.72 11.10
C PHE A 273 -0.09 5.88 10.56
N PHE A 274 0.13 5.37 9.35
CA PHE A 274 1.38 5.53 8.60
C PHE A 274 1.04 5.98 7.17
N GLY A 275 1.52 7.14 6.76
CA GLY A 275 1.26 7.59 5.40
C GLY A 275 2.00 8.86 5.01
N THR A 276 2.03 9.12 3.72
CA THR A 276 2.53 10.40 3.19
C THR A 276 1.57 11.51 3.58
N ALA A 277 2.11 12.65 4.01
CA ALA A 277 1.32 13.84 4.27
C ALA A 277 0.62 14.32 3.00
N SER A 278 -0.65 14.63 3.11
CA SER A 278 -1.43 15.34 2.11
C SER A 278 -2.27 16.39 2.80
N GLU A 279 -2.75 17.39 2.09
CA GLU A 279 -3.62 18.42 2.64
C GLU A 279 -4.85 17.78 3.31
N ARG A 280 -5.44 16.77 2.64
CA ARG A 280 -6.59 16.03 3.13
C ARG A 280 -6.32 15.30 4.46
N ARG A 281 -5.23 14.54 4.54
CA ARG A 281 -4.81 13.82 5.76
C ARG A 281 -4.45 14.79 6.89
N SER A 282 -3.70 15.85 6.57
CA SER A 282 -3.32 16.87 7.54
C SER A 282 -4.54 17.61 8.09
N HIS A 283 -5.50 17.93 7.24
CA HIS A 283 -6.75 18.56 7.66
C HIS A 283 -7.57 17.65 8.58
N PHE A 284 -7.70 16.37 8.24
CA PHE A 284 -8.41 15.38 9.08
C PHE A 284 -7.83 15.31 10.49
N PHE A 285 -6.51 15.12 10.62
CA PHE A 285 -5.87 15.01 11.92
C PHE A 285 -5.93 16.33 12.70
N ALA A 286 -5.76 17.46 12.03
CA ALA A 286 -5.86 18.78 12.66
C ALA A 286 -7.28 19.07 13.16
N SER A 287 -8.30 18.75 12.38
CA SER A 287 -9.71 18.95 12.76
C SER A 287 -10.14 18.05 13.91
N ASN A 288 -9.49 16.90 14.10
CA ASN A 288 -9.79 15.93 15.15
C ASN A 288 -8.69 15.88 16.23
N ALA A 289 -7.86 16.92 16.35
CA ALA A 289 -6.72 16.94 17.25
C ALA A 289 -7.10 16.70 18.73
N ALA A 290 -8.25 17.20 19.19
CA ALA A 290 -8.75 16.97 20.54
C ALA A 290 -9.05 15.49 20.83
N LEU A 291 -9.61 14.76 19.84
CA LEU A 291 -9.83 13.32 19.94
C LEU A 291 -8.48 12.59 20.08
N PHE A 292 -7.57 12.82 19.14
CA PHE A 292 -6.27 12.13 19.12
C PHE A 292 -5.38 12.47 20.31
N ALA A 293 -5.48 13.68 20.87
CA ALA A 293 -4.78 14.06 22.09
C ALA A 293 -5.27 13.28 23.33
N GLY A 294 -6.49 12.76 23.30
CA GLY A 294 -7.05 11.92 24.35
C GLY A 294 -6.87 10.42 24.16
N LEU A 295 -6.06 10.00 23.17
CA LEU A 295 -5.77 8.61 22.83
C LEU A 295 -4.26 8.34 22.90
N ASP A 296 -3.89 7.11 23.21
CA ASP A 296 -2.53 6.61 22.96
C ASP A 296 -2.38 6.35 21.46
N ALA A 297 -2.22 7.42 20.67
CA ALA A 297 -2.19 7.37 19.21
C ALA A 297 -0.76 7.48 18.68
N TYR A 298 -0.41 6.62 17.70
CA TYR A 298 0.83 6.73 16.93
C TYR A 298 0.53 7.19 15.51
N LEU A 299 0.68 8.48 15.25
CA LEU A 299 0.35 9.09 13.96
C LEU A 299 1.64 9.54 13.26
N ARG A 300 1.97 8.92 12.13
CA ARG A 300 3.15 9.27 11.34
C ARG A 300 2.76 9.73 9.95
N LEU A 301 2.84 11.04 9.75
CA LEU A 301 2.71 11.68 8.45
C LEU A 301 4.10 12.06 7.95
N GLU A 302 4.50 11.47 6.84
CA GLU A 302 5.80 11.71 6.21
C GLU A 302 5.69 12.82 5.17
N SER A 303 6.26 13.99 5.48
CA SER A 303 6.38 15.10 4.52
C SER A 303 7.60 14.87 3.63
N ARG A 304 7.41 14.18 2.50
CA ARG A 304 8.50 13.87 1.58
C ARG A 304 8.15 14.27 0.16
N ASN A 305 9.12 14.88 -0.50
CA ASN A 305 9.04 15.18 -1.93
C ASN A 305 9.57 14.03 -2.80
N MET A 306 10.14 13.00 -2.19
CA MET A 306 10.76 11.86 -2.87
C MET A 306 10.34 10.55 -2.20
N PRO A 307 10.20 9.46 -2.96
CA PRO A 307 9.95 8.13 -2.41
C PRO A 307 11.00 7.72 -1.39
N LEU A 308 10.62 6.79 -0.49
CA LEU A 308 11.54 6.12 0.43
C LEU A 308 12.52 5.27 -0.37
N GLN A 309 13.80 5.62 -0.40
CA GLN A 309 14.80 4.80 -1.07
C GLN A 309 15.22 3.62 -0.18
N TYR A 310 15.32 2.45 -0.80
CA TYR A 310 15.81 1.24 -0.15
C TYR A 310 17.23 1.46 0.42
N GLY A 311 17.45 1.00 1.66
CA GLY A 311 18.75 1.12 2.34
C GLY A 311 19.10 2.49 2.92
N LYS A 312 18.24 3.51 2.82
CA LYS A 312 18.47 4.81 3.47
C LYS A 312 17.76 4.91 4.82
N ASN A 313 18.51 5.24 5.86
CA ASN A 313 18.10 5.25 7.28
C ASN A 313 17.14 6.39 7.70
N SER A 314 16.40 6.97 6.78
CA SER A 314 15.55 8.14 7.08
C SER A 314 14.09 7.81 7.41
N SER A 315 13.72 6.54 7.48
CA SER A 315 12.36 6.08 7.77
C SER A 315 12.34 4.97 8.80
N LEU A 316 11.17 4.72 9.39
CA LEU A 316 10.94 3.52 10.19
C LEU A 316 11.16 2.28 9.33
N SER A 317 11.90 1.32 9.87
CA SER A 317 12.03 0.00 9.25
C SER A 317 10.66 -0.69 9.21
N THR A 318 10.50 -1.61 8.26
CA THR A 318 9.27 -2.43 8.16
C THR A 318 8.97 -3.15 9.46
N GLN A 319 9.98 -3.67 10.12
CA GLN A 319 9.87 -4.36 11.41
C GLN A 319 9.39 -3.41 12.53
N ALA A 320 9.88 -2.17 12.57
CA ALA A 320 9.40 -1.17 13.52
C ALA A 320 7.92 -0.82 13.26
N VAL A 321 7.54 -0.65 12.00
CA VAL A 321 6.13 -0.44 11.61
C VAL A 321 5.27 -1.62 12.04
N CYS A 322 5.67 -2.85 11.73
CA CYS A 322 4.97 -4.07 12.14
C CYS A 322 4.85 -4.18 13.66
N SER A 323 5.91 -3.86 14.40
CA SER A 323 5.90 -3.83 15.87
C SER A 323 4.90 -2.84 16.45
N ILE A 324 4.76 -1.66 15.85
CA ILE A 324 3.79 -0.65 16.28
C ILE A 324 2.37 -1.11 15.96
N ILE A 325 2.15 -1.55 14.73
CA ILE A 325 0.83 -2.04 14.28
C ILE A 325 0.36 -3.19 15.18
N ARG A 326 1.21 -4.16 15.48
CA ARG A 326 0.88 -5.31 16.34
C ARG A 326 0.46 -4.91 17.76
N ARG A 327 0.91 -3.75 18.22
CA ARG A 327 0.56 -3.19 19.54
C ARG A 327 -0.62 -2.22 19.48
N SER A 328 -1.15 -1.95 18.30
CA SER A 328 -2.27 -1.04 18.10
C SER A 328 -3.60 -1.80 18.07
N LYS A 329 -4.64 -1.20 18.64
CA LYS A 329 -6.02 -1.70 18.56
C LYS A 329 -6.59 -1.47 17.17
N VAL A 330 -6.32 -0.27 16.61
CA VAL A 330 -6.87 0.19 15.33
C VAL A 330 -5.76 0.69 14.42
N SER A 331 -5.83 0.37 13.13
CA SER A 331 -5.06 0.98 12.04
C SER A 331 -6.00 1.78 11.14
N LEU A 332 -5.69 3.07 10.92
CA LEU A 332 -6.54 3.95 10.13
C LEU A 332 -6.11 3.92 8.66
N ASN A 333 -7.06 3.69 7.74
CA ASN A 333 -6.85 3.85 6.31
C ASN A 333 -7.56 5.11 5.80
N ILE A 334 -6.80 6.20 5.70
CA ILE A 334 -7.26 7.50 5.20
C ILE A 334 -6.64 7.71 3.83
N HIS A 335 -7.47 7.89 2.80
CA HIS A 335 -7.01 8.07 1.44
C HIS A 335 -6.15 9.33 1.30
N GLN A 336 -5.11 9.25 0.48
CA GLN A 336 -4.24 10.40 0.20
C GLN A 336 -4.98 11.49 -0.60
N SER A 337 -5.92 11.07 -1.45
CA SER A 337 -6.76 11.91 -2.29
C SER A 337 -8.23 11.55 -2.12
N VAL A 338 -9.10 12.11 -2.95
CA VAL A 338 -10.54 11.80 -2.98
C VAL A 338 -10.86 10.46 -3.68
N HIS A 339 -9.86 9.82 -4.27
CA HIS A 339 -10.07 8.55 -4.97
C HIS A 339 -10.14 7.39 -3.98
N PRO A 340 -11.14 6.51 -4.07
CA PRO A 340 -11.40 5.45 -3.11
C PRO A 340 -10.48 4.24 -3.32
N TYR A 341 -9.23 4.37 -2.91
CA TYR A 341 -8.20 3.35 -3.03
C TYR A 341 -7.95 2.60 -1.72
N PHE A 342 -7.83 1.29 -1.78
CA PHE A 342 -7.49 0.45 -0.64
C PHE A 342 -5.97 0.40 -0.48
N GLU A 343 -5.45 1.03 0.55
CA GLU A 343 -3.99 1.14 0.82
C GLU A 343 -3.44 -0.21 1.33
N TRP A 344 -3.21 -1.13 0.40
CA TRP A 344 -2.96 -2.54 0.67
C TRP A 344 -1.79 -2.78 1.61
N HIS A 345 -0.64 -2.18 1.38
CA HIS A 345 0.61 -2.63 1.99
C HIS A 345 0.70 -2.37 3.50
N ARG A 346 1.12 -1.17 3.91
CA ARG A 346 1.43 -0.87 5.31
C ARG A 346 0.21 -0.64 6.18
N ILE A 347 -0.90 -0.28 5.62
CA ILE A 347 -2.10 0.05 6.38
C ILE A 347 -2.98 -1.18 6.52
N VAL A 348 -3.42 -1.75 5.41
CA VAL A 348 -4.40 -2.83 5.44
C VAL A 348 -3.75 -4.18 5.66
N LEU A 349 -2.84 -4.60 4.78
CA LEU A 349 -2.23 -5.93 4.87
C LEU A 349 -1.51 -6.12 6.21
N GLN A 350 -0.61 -5.21 6.57
CA GLN A 350 0.13 -5.31 7.84
C GLN A 350 -0.82 -5.14 9.04
N GLY A 351 -1.87 -4.30 8.94
CA GLY A 351 -2.91 -4.19 9.96
C GLY A 351 -3.56 -5.53 10.26
N ILE A 352 -4.11 -6.16 9.23
CA ILE A 352 -4.78 -7.47 9.35
C ILE A 352 -3.79 -8.57 9.73
N TRP A 353 -2.58 -8.59 9.14
CA TRP A 353 -1.51 -9.55 9.45
C TRP A 353 -1.12 -9.56 10.92
N HIS A 354 -1.17 -8.40 11.55
CA HIS A 354 -0.86 -8.26 12.98
C HIS A 354 -2.10 -8.27 13.89
N GLY A 355 -3.25 -8.66 13.36
CA GLY A 355 -4.49 -8.73 14.11
C GLY A 355 -4.94 -7.40 14.67
N THR A 356 -4.73 -6.31 13.93
CA THR A 356 -5.21 -4.95 14.23
C THR A 356 -6.48 -4.72 13.43
N VAL A 357 -7.47 -4.07 14.02
CA VAL A 357 -8.68 -3.70 13.26
C VAL A 357 -8.38 -2.55 12.33
N VAL A 358 -8.72 -2.68 11.06
CA VAL A 358 -8.61 -1.60 10.09
C VAL A 358 -9.92 -0.83 10.06
N ILE A 359 -9.87 0.49 10.30
CA ILE A 359 -10.96 1.41 9.99
C ILE A 359 -10.56 2.15 8.72
N SER A 360 -11.33 1.98 7.66
CA SER A 360 -11.03 2.49 6.32
C SER A 360 -12.14 3.38 5.80
N GLU A 361 -11.77 4.40 5.04
CA GLU A 361 -12.72 5.03 4.15
C GLU A 361 -13.28 4.00 3.16
N PRO A 362 -14.52 4.20 2.63
CA PRO A 362 -15.09 3.31 1.63
C PRO A 362 -14.18 3.17 0.41
N CYS A 363 -13.90 1.94 0.00
CA CYS A 363 -13.07 1.60 -1.14
C CYS A 363 -13.90 0.99 -2.25
N THR A 364 -13.51 1.17 -3.51
CA THR A 364 -14.23 0.60 -4.66
C THR A 364 -14.07 -0.90 -4.78
N ASP A 365 -12.90 -1.41 -4.41
CA ASP A 365 -12.58 -2.83 -4.49
C ASP A 365 -11.53 -3.21 -3.44
N ALA A 366 -11.95 -3.97 -2.45
CA ALA A 366 -11.11 -4.45 -1.36
C ALA A 366 -11.01 -5.99 -1.35
N TRP A 367 -11.40 -6.67 -2.46
CA TRP A 367 -11.37 -8.13 -2.49
C TRP A 367 -9.99 -8.70 -2.09
N PRO A 368 -9.91 -9.71 -1.21
CA PRO A 368 -10.99 -10.57 -0.72
C PRO A 368 -11.73 -10.03 0.50
N PHE A 369 -11.38 -8.87 1.02
CA PHE A 369 -11.96 -8.30 2.22
C PHE A 369 -13.28 -7.60 1.94
N ARG A 370 -14.21 -7.71 2.88
CA ARG A 370 -15.56 -7.15 2.80
C ARG A 370 -15.75 -6.08 3.87
N PRO A 371 -16.34 -4.91 3.51
CA PRO A 371 -16.63 -3.87 4.48
C PRO A 371 -17.56 -4.40 5.59
N ASP A 372 -17.32 -3.94 6.81
CA ASP A 372 -18.02 -4.26 8.06
C ASP A 372 -17.95 -5.74 8.51
N GLU A 373 -17.32 -6.60 7.71
CA GLU A 373 -17.00 -7.98 8.07
C GLU A 373 -15.49 -8.15 8.34
N ASP A 374 -14.64 -7.70 7.42
CA ASP A 374 -13.18 -7.87 7.48
C ASP A 374 -12.46 -6.56 7.85
N TYR A 375 -13.09 -5.43 7.62
CA TYR A 375 -12.65 -4.11 8.08
C TYR A 375 -13.88 -3.22 8.34
N ILE A 376 -13.71 -2.21 9.16
CA ILE A 376 -14.78 -1.26 9.46
C ILE A 376 -14.76 -0.16 8.40
N ALA A 377 -15.85 -0.02 7.64
CA ALA A 377 -15.99 1.06 6.68
C ALA A 377 -16.60 2.30 7.33
N ALA A 378 -15.95 3.45 7.20
CA ALA A 378 -16.45 4.72 7.71
C ALA A 378 -16.06 5.85 6.77
N SER A 379 -16.99 6.77 6.52
CA SER A 379 -16.64 8.01 5.81
C SER A 379 -15.60 8.80 6.63
N LEU A 380 -14.85 9.69 5.97
CA LEU A 380 -13.86 10.51 6.68
C LEU A 380 -14.51 11.36 7.79
N GLU A 381 -15.76 11.76 7.58
CA GLU A 381 -16.55 12.53 8.55
C GLU A 381 -16.97 11.65 9.75
N ASP A 382 -17.37 10.41 9.51
CA ASP A 382 -17.83 9.48 10.55
C ASP A 382 -16.69 8.77 11.29
N MET A 383 -15.51 8.69 10.66
CA MET A 383 -14.36 7.93 11.19
C MET A 383 -13.99 8.28 12.65
N PRO A 384 -14.00 9.57 13.09
CA PRO A 384 -13.72 9.91 14.47
C PRO A 384 -14.76 9.31 15.44
N THR A 385 -16.04 9.35 15.09
CA THR A 385 -17.15 8.80 15.91
C THR A 385 -17.05 7.27 15.98
N VAL A 386 -16.75 6.62 14.87
CA VAL A 386 -16.56 5.15 14.79
C VAL A 386 -15.34 4.74 15.61
N LEU A 387 -14.23 5.46 15.49
CA LEU A 387 -13.01 5.22 16.27
C LEU A 387 -13.28 5.33 17.77
N GLU A 388 -13.97 6.39 18.19
CA GLU A 388 -14.34 6.59 19.59
C GLU A 388 -15.27 5.50 20.11
N TYR A 389 -16.27 5.09 19.33
CA TYR A 389 -17.17 3.99 19.66
C TYR A 389 -16.42 2.68 19.85
N VAL A 390 -15.53 2.33 18.92
CA VAL A 390 -14.71 1.12 18.98
C VAL A 390 -13.82 1.11 20.23
N LEU A 391 -13.20 2.23 20.56
CA LEU A 391 -12.22 2.29 21.64
C LEU A 391 -12.85 2.45 23.04
N ARG A 392 -14.01 3.10 23.15
CA ARG A 392 -14.60 3.50 24.45
C ARG A 392 -15.85 2.72 24.84
N SER A 393 -16.49 2.00 23.93
CA SER A 393 -17.66 1.20 24.29
C SER A 393 -17.36 -0.29 24.31
N ALA A 394 -17.95 -1.01 25.26
CA ALA A 394 -17.83 -2.47 25.33
C ALA A 394 -18.41 -3.17 24.08
N ASP A 395 -19.47 -2.63 23.50
CA ASP A 395 -20.09 -3.15 22.29
C ASP A 395 -19.22 -2.89 21.06
N GLY A 396 -18.65 -1.69 20.95
CA GLY A 396 -17.70 -1.35 19.88
C GLY A 396 -16.46 -2.23 19.93
N MET A 397 -15.91 -2.47 21.11
CA MET A 397 -14.76 -3.36 21.26
C MET A 397 -15.11 -4.82 20.88
N ARG A 398 -16.28 -5.31 21.25
CA ARG A 398 -16.75 -6.65 20.85
C ARG A 398 -16.97 -6.76 19.34
N TRP A 399 -17.49 -5.72 18.72
CA TRP A 399 -17.61 -5.65 17.26
C TRP A 399 -16.23 -5.68 16.59
N ALA A 400 -15.30 -4.85 17.06
CA ALA A 400 -13.93 -4.80 16.56
C ALA A 400 -13.22 -6.16 16.67
N GLU A 401 -13.39 -6.90 17.78
CA GLU A 401 -12.84 -8.26 17.94
C GLU A 401 -13.41 -9.25 16.91
N LYS A 402 -14.69 -9.17 16.57
CA LYS A 402 -15.31 -10.00 15.53
C LYS A 402 -14.75 -9.67 14.15
N VAL A 403 -14.65 -8.38 13.81
CA VAL A 403 -14.06 -7.91 12.54
C VAL A 403 -12.61 -8.37 12.43
N ARG A 404 -11.83 -8.23 13.47
CA ARG A 404 -10.44 -8.68 13.52
C ARG A 404 -10.28 -10.17 13.24
N GLN A 405 -11.07 -10.99 13.91
CA GLN A 405 -11.05 -12.44 13.73
C GLN A 405 -11.42 -12.80 12.29
N HIS A 406 -12.49 -12.20 11.78
CA HIS A 406 -12.98 -12.43 10.42
C HIS A 406 -11.93 -12.04 9.36
N ALA A 407 -11.32 -10.87 9.53
CA ALA A 407 -10.26 -10.39 8.66
C ALA A 407 -9.06 -11.35 8.60
N TRP A 408 -8.66 -11.88 9.75
CA TRP A 408 -7.59 -12.88 9.85
C TRP A 408 -7.96 -14.18 9.12
N ASP A 409 -9.16 -14.67 9.33
CA ASP A 409 -9.65 -15.88 8.68
C ASP A 409 -9.72 -15.71 7.15
N THR A 410 -10.22 -14.54 6.69
CA THR A 410 -10.24 -14.18 5.27
C THR A 410 -8.82 -14.09 4.69
N LEU A 411 -7.89 -13.44 5.39
CA LEU A 411 -6.50 -13.29 4.96
C LEU A 411 -5.82 -14.65 4.80
N THR A 412 -5.96 -15.53 5.79
CA THR A 412 -5.27 -16.83 5.79
C THR A 412 -5.91 -17.83 4.84
N ALA A 413 -7.23 -17.78 4.63
CA ALA A 413 -7.94 -18.58 3.63
C ALA A 413 -7.60 -18.20 2.19
N ASN A 414 -7.18 -16.95 1.94
CA ASN A 414 -6.83 -16.42 0.63
C ASN A 414 -5.32 -16.19 0.52
N SER A 415 -4.51 -17.24 0.73
CA SER A 415 -3.05 -17.12 0.72
C SER A 415 -2.50 -16.70 -0.65
N LEU A 416 -1.37 -16.00 -0.63
CA LEU A 416 -0.66 -15.59 -1.84
C LEU A 416 -0.19 -16.80 -2.67
N ALA A 417 0.16 -17.91 -2.00
CA ALA A 417 0.49 -19.18 -2.67
C ALA A 417 -0.65 -19.72 -3.53
N HIS A 418 -1.89 -19.71 -3.01
CA HIS A 418 -3.06 -20.11 -3.77
C HIS A 418 -3.28 -19.18 -4.96
N ARG A 419 -3.11 -17.87 -4.75
CA ARG A 419 -3.25 -16.87 -5.81
C ARG A 419 -2.25 -17.07 -6.94
N TRP A 420 -0.98 -17.34 -6.62
CA TRP A 420 0.04 -17.65 -7.61
C TRP A 420 -0.28 -18.88 -8.44
N LYS A 421 -0.71 -19.98 -7.81
CA LYS A 421 -1.13 -21.20 -8.53
C LYS A 421 -2.24 -20.89 -9.53
N THR A 422 -3.20 -20.07 -9.13
CA THR A 422 -4.31 -19.67 -9.99
C THR A 422 -3.83 -18.82 -11.18
N ILE A 423 -2.99 -17.81 -10.95
CA ILE A 423 -2.44 -16.94 -12.01
C ILE A 423 -1.67 -17.76 -13.04
N ILE A 424 -0.79 -18.64 -12.57
CA ILE A 424 0.02 -19.48 -13.47
C ILE A 424 -0.86 -20.44 -14.27
N SER A 425 -1.88 -21.02 -13.64
CA SER A 425 -2.82 -21.90 -14.35
C SER A 425 -3.59 -21.16 -15.45
N LEU A 426 -4.07 -19.96 -15.15
CA LEU A 426 -4.79 -19.13 -16.13
C LEU A 426 -3.91 -18.71 -17.30
N TYR A 427 -2.67 -18.34 -17.02
CA TYR A 427 -1.72 -17.99 -18.04
C TYR A 427 -1.38 -19.20 -18.94
N ALA A 428 -1.16 -20.39 -18.35
CA ALA A 428 -0.88 -21.62 -19.07
C ALA A 428 -1.95 -21.99 -20.09
N VAL A 429 -3.22 -21.95 -19.67
CA VAL A 429 -4.35 -22.30 -20.55
C VAL A 429 -4.40 -21.40 -21.79
N ARG A 430 -3.98 -20.15 -21.68
CA ARG A 430 -4.06 -19.18 -22.78
C ARG A 430 -2.88 -19.26 -23.76
N TYR A 431 -1.73 -19.76 -23.30
CA TYR A 431 -0.49 -19.79 -24.06
C TYR A 431 0.00 -21.19 -24.44
N THR A 432 -0.77 -22.25 -24.20
CA THR A 432 -0.47 -23.55 -24.78
C THR A 432 -0.77 -23.48 -26.29
N PRO A 433 0.23 -23.61 -27.18
CA PRO A 433 -0.03 -23.67 -28.62
C PRO A 433 -1.01 -24.81 -28.87
N ARG A 434 -2.11 -24.56 -29.58
CA ARG A 434 -3.02 -25.58 -30.05
C ARG A 434 -2.36 -26.37 -31.19
#